data_468fc560fc5b188a1a7431aeeb452981
#
_entry.id   468fc560fc5b188a1a7431aeeb452981
#
_cell.length_a   1.000
_cell.length_b   1.000
_cell.length_c   1.000
_cell.angle_alpha   90.00
_cell.angle_beta   90.00
_cell.angle_gamma   90.00
#
_symmetry.space_group_name_H-M   'P 1'
#
loop_
_entity.id
_entity.type
_entity.pdbx_description
1 polymer ?
#
loop_
_entity_poly.entity_id
_entity_poly.type
_entity_poly.pdbx_seq_one_letter_code
_entity_poly.pdbx_strand_id
1 'polypeptide(L)'
;MFFSRIVSKAGLIAVLGLAPIAAAGSAHAQAAVEIQLSYKDKKFDPAEIGAPANTPVVIKFRNLDKDAMELESDSLHIEKVVAAGKDATIKVKAQKPGRYEFFDEYNEKTARGVLVVK
;
A
#
# COMPACT_ATOMS: atom_id res chain seq x y z
N MET A 1 78.05 28.23 -20.83
CA MET A 1 76.66 28.56 -21.19
C MET A 1 75.74 27.60 -20.50
N PHE A 2 75.08 28.06 -19.49
CA PHE A 2 74.16 27.25 -18.77
C PHE A 2 72.77 27.76 -18.95
N PHE A 3 71.93 26.93 -19.49
CA PHE A 3 70.51 27.21 -19.56
C PHE A 3 69.88 26.71 -18.33
N SER A 4 69.53 27.61 -17.47
CA SER A 4 68.69 27.27 -16.32
C SER A 4 67.28 27.08 -16.84
N ARG A 5 66.88 25.86 -16.90
CA ARG A 5 65.45 25.55 -17.16
C ARG A 5 64.72 25.62 -15.87
N ILE A 6 64.04 26.69 -15.67
CA ILE A 6 63.06 26.76 -14.62
C ILE A 6 61.86 25.95 -15.07
N VAL A 7 61.78 24.75 -14.62
CA VAL A 7 60.56 23.97 -14.80
C VAL A 7 59.55 24.48 -13.81
N SER A 8 58.71 25.37 -14.26
CA SER A 8 57.54 25.76 -13.51
C SER A 8 56.61 24.57 -13.47
N LYS A 9 56.65 23.86 -12.37
CA LYS A 9 55.60 22.87 -12.09
C LYS A 9 54.33 23.65 -11.75
N ALA A 10 53.47 23.85 -12.72
CA ALA A 10 52.12 24.25 -12.45
C ALA A 10 51.47 23.10 -11.71
N GLY A 11 51.34 23.26 -10.42
CA GLY A 11 50.56 22.31 -9.61
C GLY A 11 49.12 22.43 -10.05
N LEU A 12 48.65 21.42 -10.73
CA LEU A 12 47.24 21.27 -10.99
C LEU A 12 46.57 20.92 -9.66
N ILE A 13 46.04 21.92 -9.03
CA ILE A 13 45.16 21.68 -7.87
C ILE A 13 43.86 21.21 -8.48
N ALA A 14 43.71 19.90 -8.55
CA ALA A 14 42.40 19.32 -8.78
C ALA A 14 41.57 19.59 -7.54
N VAL A 15 40.81 20.65 -7.56
CA VAL A 15 39.74 20.83 -6.61
C VAL A 15 38.70 19.77 -6.94
N LEU A 16 38.79 18.63 -6.26
CA LEU A 16 37.66 17.73 -6.23
C LEU A 16 36.55 18.49 -5.52
N GLY A 17 35.67 19.09 -6.30
CA GLY A 17 34.44 19.57 -5.77
C GLY A 17 33.67 18.36 -5.26
N LEU A 18 33.63 18.19 -3.95
CA LEU A 18 32.62 17.35 -3.38
C LEU A 18 31.29 17.98 -3.74
N ALA A 19 30.67 17.48 -4.79
CA ALA A 19 29.26 17.74 -4.98
C ALA A 19 28.54 17.21 -3.75
N PRO A 20 27.76 18.00 -3.03
CA PRO A 20 26.93 17.44 -1.99
C PRO A 20 26.04 16.43 -2.67
N ILE A 21 26.25 15.15 -2.35
CA ILE A 21 25.26 14.15 -2.64
C ILE A 21 24.08 14.56 -1.78
N ALA A 22 23.17 15.33 -2.39
CA ALA A 22 21.86 15.46 -1.82
C ALA A 22 21.34 14.02 -1.77
N ALA A 23 21.42 13.41 -0.58
CA ALA A 23 20.64 12.24 -0.33
C ALA A 23 19.20 12.70 -0.55
N ALA A 24 18.69 12.48 -1.76
CA ALA A 24 17.29 12.53 -2.02
C ALA A 24 16.73 11.51 -1.02
N GLY A 25 16.19 12.00 0.09
CA GLY A 25 15.47 11.18 1.01
C GLY A 25 14.45 10.47 0.17
N SER A 26 14.66 9.20 -0.14
CA SER A 26 13.65 8.39 -0.74
C SER A 26 12.48 8.49 0.22
N ALA A 27 11.43 9.19 -0.23
CA ALA A 27 10.16 9.12 0.45
C ALA A 27 9.79 7.64 0.40
N HIS A 28 10.10 6.93 1.49
CA HIS A 28 9.66 5.56 1.64
C HIS A 28 8.14 5.64 1.74
N ALA A 29 7.47 5.39 0.60
CA ALA A 29 6.08 5.04 0.66
C ALA A 29 6.00 3.86 1.63
N GLN A 30 5.27 4.04 2.73
CA GLN A 30 5.08 2.98 3.70
C GLN A 30 4.55 1.76 2.97
N ALA A 31 5.20 0.61 3.12
CA ALA A 31 4.77 -0.63 2.52
C ALA A 31 3.36 -0.97 2.98
N ALA A 32 2.48 -1.27 2.04
CA ALA A 32 1.12 -1.70 2.36
C ALA A 32 1.12 -3.08 3.01
N VAL A 33 0.27 -3.24 4.01
CA VAL A 33 -0.01 -4.55 4.60
C VAL A 33 -1.01 -5.27 3.70
N GLU A 34 -0.71 -6.51 3.35
CA GLU A 34 -1.60 -7.35 2.54
C GLU A 34 -2.48 -8.22 3.43
N ILE A 35 -3.77 -8.22 3.18
CA ILE A 35 -4.76 -9.02 3.90
C ILE A 35 -5.53 -9.87 2.90
N GLN A 36 -5.70 -11.16 3.23
CA GLN A 36 -6.53 -12.08 2.46
C GLN A 36 -7.94 -12.09 3.02
N LEU A 37 -8.93 -11.96 2.15
CA LEU A 37 -10.34 -11.98 2.49
C LEU A 37 -11.11 -12.76 1.42
N SER A 38 -11.88 -13.74 1.83
CA SER A 38 -12.74 -14.48 0.91
C SER A 38 -14.22 -14.31 1.26
N TYR A 39 -15.05 -14.63 0.28
CA TYR A 39 -16.50 -14.54 0.39
C TYR A 39 -17.12 -15.80 -0.17
N LYS A 40 -17.89 -16.50 0.64
CA LYS A 40 -18.56 -17.73 0.25
C LYS A 40 -19.83 -17.95 1.07
N ASP A 41 -20.87 -18.48 0.45
CA ASP A 41 -22.16 -18.74 1.08
C ASP A 41 -22.72 -17.50 1.79
N LYS A 42 -22.58 -16.33 1.14
CA LYS A 42 -23.01 -15.03 1.64
C LYS A 42 -22.35 -14.62 2.95
N LYS A 43 -21.11 -15.05 3.16
CA LYS A 43 -20.32 -14.74 4.36
C LYS A 43 -18.89 -14.38 4.01
N PHE A 44 -18.34 -13.42 4.73
CA PHE A 44 -16.91 -13.11 4.69
C PHE A 44 -16.12 -14.08 5.56
N ASP A 45 -14.97 -14.47 5.09
CA ASP A 45 -14.04 -15.32 5.81
C ASP A 45 -12.59 -14.80 5.68
N PRO A 46 -11.99 -14.37 6.80
CA PRO A 46 -12.58 -14.19 8.12
C PRO A 46 -13.54 -12.98 8.15
N ALA A 47 -14.51 -13.00 9.05
CA ALA A 47 -15.45 -11.87 9.23
C ALA A 47 -14.79 -10.66 9.90
N GLU A 48 -13.71 -10.87 10.61
CA GLU A 48 -12.90 -9.82 11.22
C GLU A 48 -11.47 -9.89 10.70
N ILE A 49 -11.02 -8.80 10.11
CA ILE A 49 -9.64 -8.62 9.63
C ILE A 49 -8.98 -7.49 10.40
N GLY A 50 -7.67 -7.57 10.57
CA GLY A 50 -6.91 -6.61 11.36
C GLY A 50 -5.81 -5.93 10.55
N ALA A 51 -5.56 -4.68 10.86
CA ALA A 51 -4.47 -3.92 10.29
C ALA A 51 -3.83 -2.97 11.32
N PRO A 52 -2.55 -2.65 11.18
CA PRO A 52 -1.93 -1.62 12.00
C PRO A 52 -2.43 -0.22 11.64
N ALA A 53 -2.49 0.66 12.64
CA ALA A 53 -2.87 2.04 12.44
C ALA A 53 -1.91 2.78 11.50
N ASN A 54 -2.44 3.78 10.80
CA ASN A 54 -1.67 4.67 9.93
C ASN A 54 -0.84 3.94 8.87
N THR A 55 -1.31 2.78 8.44
CA THR A 55 -0.65 1.93 7.46
C THR A 55 -1.59 1.63 6.30
N PRO A 56 -1.19 1.83 5.05
CA PRO A 56 -2.00 1.44 3.91
C PRO A 56 -2.25 -0.07 3.91
N VAL A 57 -3.40 -0.48 3.44
CA VAL A 57 -3.82 -1.88 3.38
C VAL A 57 -4.19 -2.25 1.95
N VAL A 58 -3.77 -3.44 1.54
CA VAL A 58 -4.20 -4.05 0.29
C VAL A 58 -4.99 -5.31 0.65
N ILE A 59 -6.26 -5.32 0.34
CA ILE A 59 -7.11 -6.49 0.54
C ILE A 59 -7.11 -7.31 -0.75
N LYS A 60 -6.62 -8.53 -0.66
CA LYS A 60 -6.75 -9.54 -1.71
C LYS A 60 -8.06 -10.27 -1.49
N PHE A 61 -9.05 -9.88 -2.25
CA PHE A 61 -10.42 -10.35 -2.10
C PHE A 61 -10.75 -11.43 -3.13
N ARG A 62 -11.43 -12.47 -2.70
CA ARG A 62 -11.86 -13.57 -3.55
C ARG A 62 -13.33 -13.88 -3.34
N ASN A 63 -14.14 -13.74 -4.41
CA ASN A 63 -15.52 -14.17 -4.40
C ASN A 63 -15.61 -15.64 -4.82
N LEU A 64 -15.87 -16.52 -3.86
CA LEU A 64 -16.00 -17.96 -4.08
C LEU A 64 -17.46 -18.39 -4.32
N ASP A 65 -18.39 -17.46 -4.30
CA ASP A 65 -19.79 -17.74 -4.56
C ASP A 65 -20.10 -17.88 -6.05
N LYS A 66 -21.26 -18.43 -6.31
CA LYS A 66 -21.83 -18.59 -7.68
C LYS A 66 -22.39 -17.30 -8.23
N ASP A 67 -22.65 -16.35 -7.37
CA ASP A 67 -23.26 -15.07 -7.71
C ASP A 67 -22.24 -13.93 -7.56
N ALA A 68 -22.45 -12.85 -8.30
CA ALA A 68 -21.73 -11.63 -8.07
C ALA A 68 -22.08 -11.05 -6.69
N MET A 69 -21.15 -10.32 -6.10
CA MET A 69 -21.36 -9.58 -4.87
C MET A 69 -20.85 -8.16 -5.03
N GLU A 70 -21.27 -7.26 -4.18
CA GLU A 70 -20.75 -5.90 -4.13
C GLU A 70 -20.17 -5.62 -2.75
N LEU A 71 -18.84 -5.54 -2.71
CA LEU A 71 -18.14 -5.17 -1.48
C LEU A 71 -18.25 -3.68 -1.28
N GLU A 72 -18.83 -3.30 -0.17
CA GLU A 72 -19.08 -1.91 0.18
C GLU A 72 -18.63 -1.58 1.60
N SER A 73 -18.10 -0.39 1.77
CA SER A 73 -17.79 0.18 3.08
C SER A 73 -17.83 1.71 2.98
N ASP A 74 -18.77 2.31 3.66
CA ASP A 74 -18.87 3.77 3.70
C ASP A 74 -17.65 4.39 4.38
N SER A 75 -17.23 3.84 5.51
CA SER A 75 -16.12 4.37 6.29
C SER A 75 -14.75 4.19 5.61
N LEU A 76 -14.59 3.18 4.77
CA LEU A 76 -13.36 2.91 4.03
C LEU A 76 -13.43 3.40 2.57
N HIS A 77 -14.55 3.95 2.16
CA HIS A 77 -14.79 4.40 0.77
C HIS A 77 -14.57 3.30 -0.25
N ILE A 78 -15.13 2.13 0.02
CA ILE A 78 -15.08 0.97 -0.87
C ILE A 78 -16.44 0.77 -1.52
N GLU A 79 -16.42 0.61 -2.85
CA GLU A 79 -17.56 0.21 -3.65
C GLU A 79 -17.04 -0.61 -4.83
N LYS A 80 -17.17 -1.93 -4.75
CA LYS A 80 -16.58 -2.83 -5.74
C LYS A 80 -17.47 -4.03 -6.01
N VAL A 81 -17.97 -4.14 -7.23
CA VAL A 81 -18.64 -5.35 -7.71
C VAL A 81 -17.59 -6.39 -8.08
N VAL A 82 -17.73 -7.57 -7.53
CA VAL A 82 -16.87 -8.72 -7.83
C VAL A 82 -17.71 -9.85 -8.40
N ALA A 83 -17.48 -10.18 -9.65
CA ALA A 83 -18.23 -11.25 -10.31
C ALA A 83 -17.99 -12.61 -9.64
N ALA A 84 -18.91 -13.53 -9.85
CA ALA A 84 -18.82 -14.89 -9.33
C ALA A 84 -17.48 -15.54 -9.67
N GLY A 85 -16.81 -16.10 -8.69
CA GLY A 85 -15.52 -16.80 -8.84
C GLY A 85 -14.33 -15.91 -9.18
N LYS A 86 -14.46 -14.59 -9.10
CA LYS A 86 -13.40 -13.65 -9.46
C LYS A 86 -12.69 -13.10 -8.23
N ASP A 87 -11.48 -12.64 -8.44
CA ASP A 87 -10.65 -11.97 -7.46
C ASP A 87 -10.66 -10.45 -7.69
N ALA A 88 -10.43 -9.71 -6.63
CA ALA A 88 -10.24 -8.26 -6.70
C ALA A 88 -9.14 -7.83 -5.74
N THR A 89 -8.44 -6.79 -6.11
CA THR A 89 -7.47 -6.12 -5.23
C THR A 89 -8.05 -4.78 -4.82
N ILE A 90 -8.19 -4.59 -3.51
CA ILE A 90 -8.79 -3.40 -2.94
C ILE A 90 -7.75 -2.65 -2.13
N LYS A 91 -7.48 -1.42 -2.51
CA LYS A 91 -6.55 -0.54 -1.81
C LYS A 91 -7.32 0.29 -0.79
N VAL A 92 -6.90 0.20 0.46
CA VAL A 92 -7.45 0.97 1.57
C VAL A 92 -6.39 1.95 2.07
N LYS A 93 -6.73 3.21 2.14
CA LYS A 93 -5.83 4.23 2.70
C LYS A 93 -5.56 3.95 4.17
N ALA A 94 -4.41 4.44 4.66
CA ALA A 94 -4.08 4.38 6.07
C ALA A 94 -5.21 4.95 6.93
N GLN A 95 -5.59 4.21 7.97
CA GLN A 95 -6.69 4.55 8.86
C GLN A 95 -6.19 4.77 10.29
N LYS A 96 -6.93 5.56 11.04
CA LYS A 96 -6.76 5.70 12.49
C LYS A 96 -7.27 4.43 13.19
N PRO A 97 -6.83 4.17 14.43
CA PRO A 97 -7.41 3.07 15.20
C PRO A 97 -8.93 3.15 15.27
N GLY A 98 -9.59 2.02 15.07
CA GLY A 98 -11.04 1.94 15.06
C GLY A 98 -11.57 0.68 14.40
N ARG A 99 -12.87 0.62 14.29
CA ARG A 99 -13.60 -0.49 13.67
C ARG A 99 -14.28 0.06 12.41
N TYR A 100 -14.02 -0.55 11.29
CA TYR A 100 -14.50 -0.11 9.98
C TYR A 100 -15.30 -1.24 9.35
N GLU A 101 -16.62 -1.10 9.30
CA GLU A 101 -17.51 -2.13 8.78
C GLU A 101 -17.48 -2.18 7.26
N PHE A 102 -17.62 -3.37 6.72
CA PHE A 102 -17.87 -3.63 5.31
C PHE A 102 -18.96 -4.70 5.16
N PHE A 103 -19.59 -4.75 4.03
CA PHE A 103 -20.71 -5.65 3.77
C PHE A 103 -20.86 -5.93 2.28
N ASP A 104 -21.67 -6.95 1.97
CA ASP A 104 -22.16 -7.17 0.61
C ASP A 104 -23.46 -6.40 0.41
N GLU A 105 -23.46 -5.42 -0.46
CA GLU A 105 -24.63 -4.58 -0.74
C GLU A 105 -25.86 -5.40 -1.16
N TYR A 106 -25.63 -6.51 -1.86
CA TYR A 106 -26.72 -7.38 -2.29
C TYR A 106 -27.29 -8.27 -1.17
N ASN A 107 -26.58 -8.37 -0.05
CA ASN A 107 -26.96 -9.20 1.10
C ASN A 107 -26.61 -8.51 2.43
N GLU A 108 -26.92 -7.24 2.52
CA GLU A 108 -26.48 -6.35 3.59
C GLU A 108 -26.80 -6.84 5.01
N LYS A 109 -27.93 -7.50 5.21
CA LYS A 109 -28.36 -7.96 6.54
C LYS A 109 -27.55 -9.14 7.08
N THR A 110 -26.99 -9.95 6.19
CA THR A 110 -26.34 -11.22 6.57
C THR A 110 -24.85 -11.25 6.30
N ALA A 111 -24.41 -10.57 5.24
CA ALA A 111 -23.02 -10.58 4.80
C ALA A 111 -22.31 -9.33 5.28
N ARG A 112 -21.76 -9.39 6.50
CA ARG A 112 -21.03 -8.29 7.13
C ARG A 112 -19.69 -8.73 7.67
N GLY A 113 -18.74 -7.81 7.65
CA GLY A 113 -17.43 -7.97 8.24
C GLY A 113 -16.92 -6.66 8.82
N VAL A 114 -15.76 -6.70 9.44
CA VAL A 114 -15.14 -5.54 10.05
C VAL A 114 -13.62 -5.57 9.89
N LEU A 115 -13.06 -4.42 9.55
CA LEU A 115 -11.63 -4.16 9.64
C LEU A 115 -11.36 -3.50 10.99
N VAL A 116 -10.57 -4.16 11.82
CA VAL A 116 -10.12 -3.62 13.11
C VAL A 116 -8.72 -3.06 12.94
N VAL A 117 -8.58 -1.78 13.19
CA VAL A 117 -7.30 -1.07 13.12
C VAL A 117 -6.86 -0.73 14.55
N LYS A 118 -5.67 -1.14 14.88
CA LYS A 118 -5.08 -0.95 16.21
C LYS A 118 -3.74 -0.23 16.16
#